data_36fb6c5cd2fc4dde9feea1d47ef8efe9
#
_entry.id   36fb6c5cd2fc4dde9feea1d47ef8efe9
#
_cell.length_a   1.000
_cell.length_b   1.000
_cell.length_c   1.000
_cell.angle_alpha   90.00
_cell.angle_beta   90.00
_cell.angle_gamma   90.00
#
_symmetry.space_group_name_H-M   'P 1'
#
loop_
_entity.id
_entity.type
_entity.pdbx_description
1 polymer ?
#
loop_
_entity_poly.entity_id
_entity_poly.type
_entity_poly.pdbx_seq_one_letter_code
_entity_poly.pdbx_strand_id
1 'polypeptide(L)'
;MRERARSVVLGISRLARGRADGMAQFGDTPQAFLASLAPLLAFPLVGGLRLLLAGRVAGAVLVVLASCVALLAPPVLSHALARLWDREAAWSRYATAFNWCHWATLLAAMALLLVLGPTAAGGAASGGVFVLALSLYTLWLQAFLARHGLGVSWPRALAVVLVTNAGSALLVFGPLRLVGGAP
;
A
#
# COMPACT_ATOMS: atom_id res chain seq x y z
N MET A 1 -14.29 9.27 18.01
CA MET A 1 -13.73 9.33 16.63
C MET A 1 -12.48 10.21 16.54
N ARG A 2 -12.47 11.44 17.09
CA ARG A 2 -11.29 12.37 17.01
C ARG A 2 -10.01 11.81 17.65
N GLU A 3 -10.11 11.10 18.74
CA GLU A 3 -8.96 10.53 19.46
C GLU A 3 -8.29 9.38 18.68
N ARG A 4 -9.08 8.50 18.04
CA ARG A 4 -8.55 7.45 17.15
C ARG A 4 -7.86 8.02 15.92
N ALA A 5 -8.43 9.04 15.28
CA ALA A 5 -7.82 9.69 14.13
C ALA A 5 -6.49 10.35 14.53
N ARG A 6 -6.41 11.01 15.70
CA ARG A 6 -5.19 11.62 16.22
C ARG A 6 -4.09 10.57 16.48
N SER A 7 -4.45 9.40 17.04
CA SER A 7 -3.49 8.32 17.27
C SER A 7 -2.92 7.77 15.95
N VAL A 8 -3.77 7.56 14.93
CA VAL A 8 -3.33 7.08 13.59
C VAL A 8 -2.35 8.07 12.96
N VAL A 9 -2.66 9.37 12.94
CA VAL A 9 -1.77 10.40 12.38
C VAL A 9 -0.43 10.44 13.12
N LEU A 10 -0.46 10.35 14.46
CA LEU A 10 0.75 10.27 15.27
C LEU A 10 1.57 9.03 14.97
N GLY A 11 0.91 7.87 14.82
CA GLY A 11 1.54 6.61 14.44
C GLY A 11 2.24 6.72 13.09
N ILE A 12 1.53 7.20 12.06
CA ILE A 12 2.08 7.42 10.72
C ILE A 12 3.31 8.33 10.78
N SER A 13 3.20 9.47 11.48
CA SER A 13 4.30 10.45 11.54
C SER A 13 5.55 9.90 12.25
N ARG A 14 5.38 9.02 13.25
CA ARG A 14 6.49 8.34 13.94
C ARG A 14 7.14 7.30 13.03
N LEU A 15 6.33 6.43 12.40
CA LEU A 15 6.83 5.39 11.51
C LEU A 15 7.54 5.98 10.29
N ALA A 16 7.00 7.05 9.72
CA ALA A 16 7.62 7.75 8.58
C ALA A 16 9.01 8.34 8.91
N ARG A 17 9.29 8.58 10.21
CA ARG A 17 10.61 9.01 10.72
C ARG A 17 11.47 7.86 11.24
N GLY A 18 11.10 6.60 10.98
CA GLY A 18 11.83 5.42 11.45
C GLY A 18 11.69 5.15 12.96
N ARG A 19 10.63 5.62 13.59
CA ARG A 19 10.37 5.38 15.02
C ARG A 19 9.41 4.21 15.19
N ALA A 20 9.93 3.08 15.69
CA ALA A 20 9.16 1.85 15.87
C ALA A 20 8.03 1.98 16.90
N ASP A 21 8.14 2.91 17.87
CA ASP A 21 7.10 3.20 18.87
C ASP A 21 5.77 3.67 18.24
N GLY A 22 5.81 4.12 16.98
CA GLY A 22 4.61 4.43 16.19
C GLY A 22 3.67 3.23 16.00
N MET A 23 4.18 1.98 16.02
CA MET A 23 3.36 0.77 15.87
C MET A 23 2.30 0.62 16.96
N ALA A 24 2.58 1.09 18.18
CA ALA A 24 1.64 1.02 19.30
C ALA A 24 0.38 1.90 19.11
N GLN A 25 0.39 2.80 18.14
CA GLN A 25 -0.75 3.68 17.83
C GLN A 25 -1.83 2.99 16.97
N PHE A 26 -1.53 1.82 16.43
CA PHE A 26 -2.45 1.09 15.55
C PHE A 26 -3.12 -0.06 16.29
N GLY A 27 -4.42 -0.23 16.06
CA GLY A 27 -5.18 -1.33 16.63
C GLY A 27 -4.77 -2.69 16.04
N ASP A 28 -4.92 -3.74 16.84
CA ASP A 28 -4.62 -5.13 16.51
C ASP A 28 -5.89 -5.97 16.29
N THR A 29 -7.02 -5.32 16.06
CA THR A 29 -8.31 -5.98 15.87
C THR A 29 -8.67 -6.07 14.38
N PRO A 30 -9.48 -7.08 13.96
CA PRO A 30 -10.01 -7.17 12.61
C PRO A 30 -10.77 -5.90 12.18
N GLN A 31 -11.48 -5.26 13.11
CA GLN A 31 -12.21 -4.01 12.85
C GLN A 31 -11.28 -2.85 12.54
N ALA A 32 -10.11 -2.76 13.20
CA ALA A 32 -9.11 -1.74 12.92
C ALA A 32 -8.49 -1.96 11.53
N PHE A 33 -8.22 -3.22 11.17
CA PHE A 33 -7.74 -3.60 9.84
C PHE A 33 -8.76 -3.24 8.76
N LEU A 34 -10.02 -3.64 8.90
CA LEU A 34 -11.08 -3.31 7.94
C LEU A 34 -11.27 -1.78 7.78
N ALA A 35 -11.21 -1.04 8.89
CA ALA A 35 -11.29 0.42 8.84
C ALA A 35 -10.12 1.05 8.08
N SER A 36 -8.93 0.42 8.07
CA SER A 36 -7.76 0.90 7.32
C SER A 36 -7.86 0.63 5.81
N LEU A 37 -8.69 -0.32 5.38
CA LEU A 37 -8.95 -0.60 3.96
C LEU A 37 -9.93 0.41 3.32
N ALA A 38 -10.85 0.98 4.11
CA ALA A 38 -11.91 1.82 3.58
C ALA A 38 -11.41 3.01 2.74
N PRO A 39 -10.41 3.81 3.15
CA PRO A 39 -9.89 4.89 2.32
C PRO A 39 -9.26 4.40 1.02
N LEU A 40 -8.60 3.24 1.05
CA LEU A 40 -7.93 2.66 -0.12
C LEU A 40 -8.93 2.16 -1.17
N LEU A 41 -10.10 1.67 -0.73
CA LEU A 41 -11.18 1.24 -1.62
C LEU A 41 -11.90 2.42 -2.30
N ALA A 42 -11.89 3.60 -1.70
CA ALA A 42 -12.57 4.77 -2.26
C ALA A 42 -12.05 5.15 -3.66
N PHE A 43 -10.75 5.06 -3.90
CA PHE A 43 -10.14 5.44 -5.19
C PHE A 43 -10.59 4.57 -6.35
N PRO A 44 -10.48 3.23 -6.29
CA PRO A 44 -10.94 2.38 -7.39
C PRO A 44 -12.45 2.51 -7.63
N LEU A 45 -13.25 2.75 -6.59
CA LEU A 45 -14.69 2.95 -6.74
C LEU A 45 -14.99 4.26 -7.47
N VAL A 46 -14.32 5.36 -7.12
CA VAL A 46 -14.47 6.64 -7.82
C VAL A 46 -13.97 6.53 -9.26
N GLY A 47 -12.83 5.89 -9.50
CA GLY A 47 -12.27 5.64 -10.83
C GLY A 47 -13.22 4.80 -11.69
N GLY A 48 -13.74 3.71 -11.13
CA GLY A 48 -14.73 2.86 -11.78
C GLY A 48 -16.04 3.60 -12.12
N LEU A 49 -16.55 4.38 -11.17
CA LEU A 49 -17.75 5.20 -11.39
C LEU A 49 -17.58 6.19 -12.55
N ARG A 50 -16.43 6.87 -12.62
CA ARG A 50 -16.13 7.78 -13.75
C ARG A 50 -16.15 7.06 -15.10
N LEU A 51 -15.60 5.84 -15.17
CA LEU A 51 -15.64 5.03 -16.39
C LEU A 51 -17.05 4.57 -16.74
N LEU A 52 -17.85 4.20 -15.74
CA LEU A 52 -19.27 3.86 -15.93
C LEU A 52 -20.06 5.04 -16.51
N LEU A 53 -19.89 6.22 -15.95
CA LEU A 53 -20.54 7.45 -16.43
C LEU A 53 -20.09 7.84 -17.85
N ALA A 54 -18.88 7.44 -18.25
CA ALA A 54 -18.36 7.60 -19.62
C ALA A 54 -18.81 6.46 -20.57
N GLY A 55 -19.72 5.57 -20.16
CA GLY A 55 -20.21 4.44 -20.97
C GLY A 55 -19.22 3.28 -21.09
N ARG A 56 -18.08 3.31 -20.39
CA ARG A 56 -17.00 2.32 -20.50
C ARG A 56 -17.15 1.22 -19.45
N VAL A 57 -18.21 0.44 -19.50
CA VAL A 57 -18.58 -0.58 -18.50
C VAL A 57 -17.46 -1.61 -18.29
N ALA A 58 -16.96 -2.23 -19.37
CA ALA A 58 -15.90 -3.22 -19.28
C ALA A 58 -14.62 -2.65 -18.62
N GLY A 59 -14.25 -1.41 -18.98
CA GLY A 59 -13.12 -0.73 -18.36
C GLY A 59 -13.34 -0.45 -16.87
N ALA A 60 -14.55 -0.07 -16.47
CA ALA A 60 -14.91 0.15 -15.08
C ALA A 60 -14.76 -1.14 -14.24
N VAL A 61 -15.31 -2.24 -14.73
CA VAL A 61 -15.22 -3.55 -14.07
C VAL A 61 -13.75 -3.97 -13.95
N LEU A 62 -12.96 -3.88 -15.02
CA LEU A 62 -11.55 -4.23 -15.02
C LEU A 62 -10.75 -3.42 -14.00
N VAL A 63 -10.92 -2.09 -13.98
CA VAL A 63 -10.22 -1.21 -13.05
C VAL A 63 -10.58 -1.52 -11.61
N VAL A 64 -11.86 -1.73 -11.29
CA VAL A 64 -12.28 -2.07 -9.92
C VAL A 64 -11.72 -3.42 -9.49
N LEU A 65 -11.83 -4.46 -10.33
CA LEU A 65 -11.33 -5.79 -10.01
C LEU A 65 -9.79 -5.79 -9.85
N ALA A 66 -9.06 -5.20 -10.78
CA ALA A 66 -7.60 -5.12 -10.70
C ALA A 66 -7.15 -4.35 -9.46
N SER A 67 -7.85 -3.26 -9.11
CA SER A 67 -7.56 -2.49 -7.90
C SER A 67 -7.88 -3.27 -6.62
N CYS A 68 -8.98 -4.03 -6.59
CA CYS A 68 -9.29 -4.91 -5.46
C CYS A 68 -8.21 -5.98 -5.27
N VAL A 69 -7.74 -6.60 -6.36
CA VAL A 69 -6.64 -7.57 -6.31
C VAL A 69 -5.36 -6.90 -5.80
N ALA A 70 -4.98 -5.74 -6.36
CA ALA A 70 -3.79 -5.00 -5.94
C ALA A 70 -3.83 -4.60 -4.46
N LEU A 71 -5.02 -4.25 -3.95
CA LEU A 71 -5.21 -3.83 -2.56
C LEU A 71 -5.19 -5.00 -1.58
N LEU A 72 -5.78 -6.14 -1.96
CA LEU A 72 -5.92 -7.30 -1.09
C LEU A 72 -4.73 -8.26 -1.16
N ALA A 73 -3.97 -8.26 -2.24
CA ALA A 73 -2.81 -9.13 -2.39
C ALA A 73 -1.73 -8.94 -1.30
N PRO A 74 -1.29 -7.70 -0.95
CA PRO A 74 -0.30 -7.51 0.10
C PRO A 74 -0.75 -8.04 1.48
N PRO A 75 -1.98 -7.75 1.98
CA PRO A 75 -2.45 -8.34 3.23
C PRO A 75 -2.49 -9.88 3.19
N VAL A 76 -3.01 -10.48 2.12
CA VAL A 76 -3.11 -11.95 2.00
C VAL A 76 -1.73 -12.60 1.99
N LEU A 77 -0.82 -12.09 1.16
CA LEU A 77 0.54 -12.62 1.05
C LEU A 77 1.34 -12.45 2.34
N SER A 78 1.23 -11.28 2.98
CA SER A 78 1.91 -11.03 4.26
C SER A 78 1.32 -11.88 5.39
N HIS A 79 0.01 -12.15 5.38
CA HIS A 79 -0.62 -13.05 6.35
C HIS A 79 -0.10 -14.49 6.20
N ALA A 80 0.02 -14.99 4.96
CA ALA A 80 0.58 -16.31 4.69
C ALA A 80 2.02 -16.44 5.22
N LEU A 81 2.85 -15.41 5.01
CA LEU A 81 4.22 -15.38 5.56
C LEU A 81 4.24 -15.26 7.11
N ALA A 82 3.32 -14.48 7.68
CA ALA A 82 3.19 -14.37 9.13
C ALA A 82 2.81 -15.71 9.76
N ARG A 83 1.90 -16.48 9.15
CA ARG A 83 1.58 -17.86 9.56
C ARG A 83 2.79 -18.77 9.47
N LEU A 84 3.52 -18.73 8.35
CA LEU A 84 4.71 -19.57 8.14
C LEU A 84 5.78 -19.36 9.22
N TRP A 85 5.81 -18.18 9.85
CA TRP A 85 6.82 -17.80 10.85
C TRP A 85 6.25 -17.71 12.28
N ASP A 86 5.03 -18.21 12.53
CA ASP A 86 4.33 -18.15 13.83
C ASP A 86 4.19 -16.71 14.37
N ARG A 87 3.87 -15.75 13.47
CA ARG A 87 3.68 -14.32 13.78
C ARG A 87 2.27 -13.81 13.51
N GLU A 88 1.31 -14.71 13.43
CA GLU A 88 -0.09 -14.41 13.11
C GLU A 88 -0.73 -13.42 14.09
N ALA A 89 -0.43 -13.55 15.39
CA ALA A 89 -0.94 -12.66 16.43
C ALA A 89 -0.51 -11.18 16.24
N ALA A 90 0.64 -10.93 15.63
CA ALA A 90 1.14 -9.58 15.35
C ALA A 90 0.64 -9.01 14.02
N TRP A 91 0.09 -9.87 13.13
CA TRP A 91 -0.23 -9.50 11.76
C TRP A 91 -1.31 -8.42 11.65
N SER A 92 -2.37 -8.48 12.45
CA SER A 92 -3.48 -7.49 12.38
C SER A 92 -2.99 -6.06 12.59
N ARG A 93 -2.11 -5.84 13.58
CA ARG A 93 -1.51 -4.54 13.86
C ARG A 93 -0.59 -4.10 12.73
N TYR A 94 0.25 -5.02 12.24
CA TYR A 94 1.12 -4.77 11.09
C TYR A 94 0.32 -4.35 9.85
N ALA A 95 -0.71 -5.13 9.48
CA ALA A 95 -1.54 -4.86 8.31
C ALA A 95 -2.31 -3.53 8.42
N THR A 96 -2.81 -3.21 9.61
CA THR A 96 -3.45 -1.92 9.89
C THR A 96 -2.47 -0.76 9.69
N ALA A 97 -1.27 -0.85 10.27
CA ALA A 97 -0.23 0.17 10.13
C ALA A 97 0.24 0.30 8.67
N PHE A 98 0.41 -0.83 7.98
CA PHE A 98 0.80 -0.88 6.56
C PHE A 98 -0.21 -0.12 5.69
N ASN A 99 -1.50 -0.40 5.82
CA ASN A 99 -2.54 0.26 5.04
C ASN A 99 -2.59 1.77 5.29
N TRP A 100 -2.53 2.21 6.55
CA TRP A 100 -2.53 3.64 6.88
C TRP A 100 -1.27 4.36 6.39
N CYS A 101 -0.09 3.74 6.51
CA CYS A 101 1.15 4.31 5.98
C CYS A 101 1.14 4.36 4.46
N HIS A 102 0.62 3.32 3.79
CA HIS A 102 0.47 3.31 2.33
C HIS A 102 -0.44 4.43 1.84
N TRP A 103 -1.59 4.61 2.49
CA TRP A 103 -2.51 5.72 2.23
C TRP A 103 -1.84 7.09 2.39
N ALA A 104 -1.13 7.30 3.50
CA ALA A 104 -0.42 8.55 3.76
C ALA A 104 0.67 8.83 2.72
N THR A 105 1.40 7.80 2.27
CA THR A 105 2.42 7.90 1.22
C THR A 105 1.79 8.30 -0.12
N LEU A 106 0.65 7.72 -0.49
CA LEU A 106 -0.09 8.12 -1.69
C LEU A 106 -0.54 9.57 -1.65
N LEU A 107 -1.11 10.02 -0.52
CA LEU A 107 -1.50 11.43 -0.36
C LEU A 107 -0.31 12.39 -0.43
N ALA A 108 0.79 12.04 0.21
CA ALA A 108 2.02 12.84 0.18
C ALA A 108 2.58 12.93 -1.26
N ALA A 109 2.59 11.81 -2.00
CA ALA A 109 3.01 11.78 -3.39
C ALA A 109 2.11 12.65 -4.28
N MET A 110 0.79 12.56 -4.12
CA MET A 110 -0.18 13.38 -4.85
C MET A 110 -0.03 14.87 -4.52
N ALA A 111 0.09 15.21 -3.24
CA ALA A 111 0.28 16.59 -2.81
C ALA A 111 1.57 17.19 -3.39
N LEU A 112 2.64 16.41 -3.39
CA LEU A 112 3.92 16.83 -3.92
C LEU A 112 3.88 17.02 -5.45
N LEU A 113 3.22 16.14 -6.19
CA LEU A 113 2.99 16.30 -7.63
C LEU A 113 2.15 17.55 -7.94
N LEU A 114 1.17 17.88 -7.11
CA LEU A 114 0.38 19.09 -7.27
C LEU A 114 1.20 20.37 -7.01
N VAL A 115 2.07 20.36 -6.00
CA VAL A 115 2.91 21.52 -5.63
C VAL A 115 4.03 21.74 -6.63
N LEU A 116 4.71 20.66 -7.03
CA LEU A 116 5.85 20.76 -7.96
C LEU A 116 5.41 20.92 -9.43
N GLY A 117 4.17 20.63 -9.72
CA GLY A 117 3.57 20.74 -11.04
C GLY A 117 4.22 19.86 -12.11
N PRO A 118 3.86 20.06 -13.40
CA PRO A 118 4.43 19.31 -14.51
C PRO A 118 5.96 19.48 -14.67
N THR A 119 6.54 20.51 -14.06
CA THR A 119 7.98 20.81 -14.12
C THR A 119 8.83 19.75 -13.39
N ALA A 120 8.32 19.15 -12.31
CA ALA A 120 8.99 18.03 -11.64
C ALA A 120 8.91 16.73 -12.45
N ALA A 121 7.86 16.60 -13.28
CA ALA A 121 7.68 15.46 -14.20
C ALA A 121 8.30 15.74 -15.59
N GLY A 122 8.56 17.01 -15.94
CA GLY A 122 8.92 17.45 -17.29
C GLY A 122 10.41 17.51 -17.58
N GLY A 123 11.27 17.49 -16.57
CA GLY A 123 12.71 17.26 -16.78
C GLY A 123 13.02 15.78 -16.59
N ALA A 124 13.34 15.05 -17.66
CA ALA A 124 13.56 13.60 -17.63
C ALA A 124 14.53 13.14 -16.52
N ALA A 125 15.48 13.97 -16.12
CA ALA A 125 16.45 13.66 -15.06
C ALA A 125 15.87 13.91 -13.64
N SER A 126 15.21 15.05 -13.40
CA SER A 126 14.70 15.41 -12.06
C SER A 126 13.48 14.59 -11.65
N GLY A 127 12.59 14.29 -12.59
CA GLY A 127 11.43 13.42 -12.37
C GLY A 127 11.84 11.98 -12.03
N GLY A 128 12.85 11.45 -12.73
CA GLY A 128 13.39 10.11 -12.49
C GLY A 128 14.00 9.97 -11.10
N VAL A 129 14.81 10.95 -10.66
CA VAL A 129 15.42 10.96 -9.32
C VAL A 129 14.34 11.01 -8.24
N PHE A 130 13.30 11.83 -8.42
CA PHE A 130 12.21 11.91 -7.46
C PHE A 130 11.44 10.59 -7.34
N VAL A 131 11.07 9.97 -8.45
CA VAL A 131 10.37 8.67 -8.46
C VAL A 131 11.24 7.61 -7.80
N LEU A 132 12.52 7.57 -8.11
CA LEU A 132 13.46 6.63 -7.49
C LEU A 132 13.54 6.83 -5.97
N ALA A 133 13.72 8.07 -5.52
CA ALA A 133 13.80 8.39 -4.09
C ALA A 133 12.52 7.98 -3.34
N LEU A 134 11.35 8.30 -3.89
CA LEU A 134 10.07 7.92 -3.32
C LEU A 134 9.88 6.39 -3.29
N SER A 135 10.30 5.70 -4.35
CA SER A 135 10.23 4.23 -4.42
C SER A 135 11.13 3.58 -3.37
N LEU A 136 12.38 4.03 -3.25
CA LEU A 136 13.32 3.54 -2.24
C LEU A 136 12.81 3.80 -0.81
N TYR A 137 12.28 5.00 -0.56
CA TYR A 137 11.67 5.33 0.73
C TYR A 137 10.47 4.43 1.03
N THR A 138 9.61 4.18 0.05
CA THR A 138 8.43 3.31 0.22
C THR A 138 8.85 1.88 0.52
N LEU A 139 9.82 1.33 -0.20
CA LEU A 139 10.35 -0.02 0.05
C LEU A 139 11.00 -0.12 1.44
N TRP A 140 11.78 0.89 1.82
CA TRP A 140 12.36 0.97 3.16
C TRP A 140 11.27 1.01 4.24
N LEU A 141 10.23 1.84 4.07
CA LEU A 141 9.13 1.95 5.03
C LEU A 141 8.38 0.62 5.14
N GLN A 142 8.12 -0.07 4.02
CA GLN A 142 7.49 -1.39 4.04
C GLN A 142 8.33 -2.41 4.81
N ALA A 143 9.65 -2.46 4.58
CA ALA A 143 10.57 -3.35 5.29
C ALA A 143 10.63 -3.00 6.78
N PHE A 144 10.67 -1.71 7.12
CA PHE A 144 10.65 -1.22 8.50
C PHE A 144 9.36 -1.64 9.22
N LEU A 145 8.20 -1.47 8.58
CA LEU A 145 6.90 -1.90 9.10
C LEU A 145 6.85 -3.42 9.29
N ALA A 146 7.31 -4.21 8.32
CA ALA A 146 7.33 -5.66 8.42
C ALA A 146 8.24 -6.11 9.57
N ARG A 147 9.45 -5.53 9.71
CA ARG A 147 10.37 -5.85 10.79
C ARG A 147 9.77 -5.59 12.16
N HIS A 148 9.27 -4.39 12.39
CA HIS A 148 8.80 -3.97 13.71
C HIS A 148 7.35 -4.39 14.00
N GLY A 149 6.51 -4.51 12.97
CA GLY A 149 5.12 -4.93 13.10
C GLY A 149 4.97 -6.43 13.31
N LEU A 150 5.71 -7.25 12.57
CA LEU A 150 5.71 -8.70 12.73
C LEU A 150 6.78 -9.20 13.72
N GLY A 151 7.71 -8.35 14.17
CA GLY A 151 8.79 -8.76 15.05
C GLY A 151 9.74 -9.78 14.41
N VAL A 152 10.04 -9.62 13.12
CA VAL A 152 10.90 -10.53 12.34
C VAL A 152 12.29 -9.93 12.11
N SER A 153 13.24 -10.76 11.68
CA SER A 153 14.58 -10.31 11.27
C SER A 153 14.56 -9.53 9.96
N TRP A 154 15.61 -8.73 9.68
CA TRP A 154 15.70 -7.97 8.42
C TRP A 154 15.55 -8.84 7.15
N PRO A 155 16.20 -10.02 7.01
CA PRO A 155 16.01 -10.87 5.84
C PRO A 155 14.54 -11.28 5.64
N ARG A 156 13.83 -11.63 6.73
CA ARG A 156 12.41 -11.96 6.68
C ARG A 156 11.55 -10.74 6.32
N ALA A 157 11.86 -9.56 6.85
CA ALA A 157 11.18 -8.33 6.49
C ALA A 157 11.34 -7.99 5.00
N LEU A 158 12.54 -8.15 4.45
CA LEU A 158 12.78 -8.00 3.02
C LEU A 158 12.05 -9.05 2.19
N ALA A 159 11.96 -10.30 2.66
CA ALA A 159 11.16 -11.34 2.01
C ALA A 159 9.67 -10.96 1.97
N VAL A 160 9.11 -10.38 3.05
CA VAL A 160 7.73 -9.83 3.03
C VAL A 160 7.59 -8.80 1.92
N VAL A 161 8.49 -7.82 1.85
CA VAL A 161 8.44 -6.76 0.82
C VAL A 161 8.52 -7.34 -0.58
N LEU A 162 9.44 -8.28 -0.82
CA LEU A 162 9.63 -8.90 -2.12
C LEU A 162 8.40 -9.70 -2.55
N VAL A 163 7.90 -10.59 -1.68
CA VAL A 163 6.74 -11.44 -1.96
C VAL A 163 5.48 -10.61 -2.15
N THR A 164 5.25 -9.61 -1.31
CA THR A 164 4.04 -8.77 -1.44
C THR A 164 4.07 -7.91 -2.69
N ASN A 165 5.19 -7.27 -3.04
CA ASN A 165 5.27 -6.43 -4.24
C ASN A 165 5.30 -7.27 -5.53
N ALA A 166 6.16 -8.31 -5.61
CA ALA A 166 6.24 -9.18 -6.79
C ALA A 166 4.96 -9.99 -6.98
N GLY A 167 4.41 -10.55 -5.89
CA GLY A 167 3.15 -11.30 -5.94
C GLY A 167 1.98 -10.43 -6.36
N SER A 168 1.86 -9.20 -5.85
CA SER A 168 0.83 -8.25 -6.28
C SER A 168 0.99 -7.90 -7.76
N ALA A 169 2.21 -7.64 -8.22
CA ALA A 169 2.48 -7.36 -9.62
C ALA A 169 2.10 -8.54 -10.53
N LEU A 170 2.44 -9.77 -10.14
CA LEU A 170 2.05 -10.97 -10.88
C LEU A 170 0.53 -11.16 -10.94
N LEU A 171 -0.17 -10.94 -9.83
CA LEU A 171 -1.63 -11.09 -9.77
C LEU A 171 -2.37 -10.03 -10.59
N VAL A 172 -1.84 -8.81 -10.67
CA VAL A 172 -2.47 -7.71 -11.43
C VAL A 172 -2.10 -7.79 -12.90
N PHE A 173 -0.83 -7.97 -13.25
CA PHE A 173 -0.34 -7.89 -14.63
C PHE A 173 -0.24 -9.24 -15.33
N GLY A 174 -0.17 -10.35 -14.60
CA GLY A 174 -0.09 -11.69 -15.17
C GLY A 174 -1.26 -12.02 -16.10
N PRO A 175 -2.51 -11.88 -15.65
CA PRO A 175 -3.68 -12.14 -16.50
C PRO A 175 -3.76 -11.23 -17.72
N LEU A 176 -3.35 -9.96 -17.59
CA LEU A 176 -3.36 -9.01 -18.71
C LEU A 176 -2.39 -9.41 -19.84
N ARG A 177 -1.24 -9.98 -19.48
CA ARG A 177 -0.28 -10.50 -20.48
C ARG A 177 -0.76 -11.76 -21.20
N LEU A 178 -1.50 -12.62 -20.49
CA LEU A 178 -2.05 -13.83 -21.08
C LEU A 178 -3.17 -13.53 -22.08
N VAL A 179 -3.97 -12.49 -21.82
CA VAL A 179 -5.08 -12.06 -22.71
C VAL A 179 -4.56 -11.18 -23.85
N GLY A 180 -3.55 -10.33 -23.63
CA GLY A 180 -2.98 -9.44 -24.65
C GLY A 180 -1.90 -10.07 -25.54
N GLY A 181 -1.45 -11.28 -25.24
CA GLY A 181 -0.43 -12.01 -26.01
C GLY A 181 -0.99 -13.03 -27.01
N ALA A 182 -2.30 -13.07 -27.22
CA ALA A 182 -2.89 -13.84 -28.33
C ALA A 182 -2.73 -13.03 -29.63
N PRO A 183 -2.04 -13.57 -30.66
CA PRO A 183 -1.84 -12.94 -31.97
C PRO A 183 -3.16 -12.72 -32.71
#